data_9773b1a6bdac0162d59fdbfcd662f547
#
_entry.id   9773b1a6bdac0162d59fdbfcd662f547
#
_cell.length_a   1.000
_cell.length_b   1.000
_cell.length_c   1.000
_cell.angle_alpha   90.00
_cell.angle_beta   90.00
_cell.angle_gamma   90.00
#
_symmetry.space_group_name_H-M   'P 1'
#
loop_
_entity.id
_entity.type
_entity.pdbx_description
1 polymer ?
#
loop_
_entity_poly.entity_id
_entity_poly.type
_entity_poly.pdbx_seq_one_letter_code
_entity_poly.pdbx_strand_id
1 'polypeptide(L)'
;VHALVLPPGPALSEAVRHALTGEGPAVLPLSPDLPRPALAATLAALRPTHVVTQDGVRREPDGEPSDAALIIATSGSTGAPKGVELTAEALLASARASLARLGAREGDRWLCCLPPSHISGAQVLVRSLLCGTEPIVHSRFSPEEVAASGADHVSLVPTQLRRMLDAGAGVAAFRTILLGGAAAPPGLLAEARAAGARIVTTYGSSETSGGCVYDGVPLDGVEVKIGGDGRVRIAGPVLFSGYRLRDERPFEGGWFVTSDLGSIEDGRLTVLGRADDVINTGGRKVVAGVVAEVLAAHPAVRDVVVVGRPDPEWGEITVAVVVPRDTREVTLDELRDFAKERLPAYAAPRAVELVSQIPLLPNGKPDMVALKNRN
;
A
#
# COMPACT_ATOMS: atom_id res chain seq x y z
N VAL A 1 3.99 -4.73 24.67
CA VAL A 1 3.25 -4.34 23.45
C VAL A 1 1.88 -3.84 23.84
N HIS A 2 1.55 -2.60 23.47
CA HIS A 2 0.23 -2.01 23.69
C HIS A 2 -0.55 -2.00 22.38
N ALA A 3 -1.64 -2.75 22.31
CA ALA A 3 -2.61 -2.64 21.23
C ALA A 3 -3.48 -1.40 21.48
N LEU A 4 -3.32 -0.38 20.64
CA LEU A 4 -4.06 0.87 20.73
C LEU A 4 -5.27 0.82 19.79
N VAL A 5 -6.44 0.50 20.33
CA VAL A 5 -7.73 0.52 19.62
C VAL A 5 -8.32 1.91 19.80
N LEU A 6 -7.69 2.89 19.16
CA LEU A 6 -7.99 4.31 19.30
C LEU A 6 -8.24 4.95 17.93
N PRO A 7 -9.10 5.96 17.84
CA PRO A 7 -9.20 6.77 16.63
C PRO A 7 -7.87 7.48 16.35
N PRO A 8 -7.57 7.80 15.09
CA PRO A 8 -6.44 8.66 14.74
C PRO A 8 -6.52 9.99 15.51
N GLY A 9 -5.40 10.40 16.11
CA GLY A 9 -5.37 11.64 16.90
C GLY A 9 -4.16 11.74 17.83
N PRO A 10 -4.14 12.75 18.72
CA PRO A 10 -2.98 13.07 19.56
C PRO A 10 -2.49 11.92 20.42
N ALA A 11 -3.40 11.17 21.05
CA ALA A 11 -3.03 10.05 21.94
C ALA A 11 -2.24 8.95 21.20
N LEU A 12 -2.64 8.64 19.96
CA LEU A 12 -1.92 7.67 19.14
C LEU A 12 -0.56 8.24 18.68
N SER A 13 -0.51 9.50 18.25
CA SER A 13 0.73 10.18 17.85
C SER A 13 1.74 10.22 18.97
N GLU A 14 1.29 10.54 20.18
CA GLU A 14 2.10 10.56 21.40
C GLU A 14 2.66 9.17 21.75
N ALA A 15 1.83 8.14 21.68
CA ALA A 15 2.27 6.78 21.95
C ALA A 15 3.32 6.31 20.91
N VAL A 16 3.15 6.65 19.64
CA VAL A 16 4.15 6.37 18.59
C VAL A 16 5.44 7.12 18.87
N ARG A 17 5.38 8.39 19.27
CA ARG A 17 6.55 9.18 19.64
C ARG A 17 7.34 8.53 20.80
N HIS A 18 6.66 8.15 21.87
CA HIS A 18 7.31 7.48 23.01
C HIS A 18 7.93 6.13 22.63
N ALA A 19 7.27 5.35 21.75
CA ALA A 19 7.84 4.10 21.28
C ALA A 19 9.10 4.32 20.42
N LEU A 20 9.15 5.39 19.61
CA LEU A 20 10.30 5.75 18.78
C LEU A 20 11.49 6.26 19.61
N THR A 21 11.25 6.90 20.78
CA THR A 21 12.29 7.39 21.68
C THR A 21 12.72 6.36 22.73
N GLY A 22 12.06 5.21 22.78
CA GLY A 22 12.30 4.18 23.80
C GLY A 22 11.71 4.50 25.19
N GLU A 23 10.90 5.55 25.28
CA GLU A 23 10.23 5.98 26.53
C GLU A 23 8.90 5.24 26.76
N GLY A 24 8.43 4.51 25.76
CA GLY A 24 7.16 3.79 25.81
C GLY A 24 7.26 2.37 25.28
N PRO A 25 6.21 1.56 25.48
CA PRO A 25 6.14 0.21 24.97
C PRO A 25 5.96 0.19 23.44
N ALA A 26 6.27 -0.95 22.81
CA ALA A 26 5.91 -1.20 21.41
C ALA A 26 4.42 -0.95 21.17
N VAL A 27 4.08 -0.24 20.10
CA VAL A 27 2.70 0.13 19.73
C VAL A 27 2.18 -0.76 18.62
N LEU A 28 1.00 -1.35 18.81
CA LEU A 28 0.21 -2.04 17.82
C LEU A 28 -1.05 -1.19 17.56
N PRO A 29 -1.05 -0.30 16.56
CA PRO A 29 -2.21 0.54 16.28
C PRO A 29 -3.28 -0.28 15.55
N LEU A 30 -4.50 -0.26 16.05
CA LEU A 30 -5.65 -0.96 15.49
C LEU A 30 -6.80 0.03 15.28
N SER A 31 -7.52 -0.12 14.16
CA SER A 31 -8.72 0.70 13.93
C SER A 31 -9.82 0.36 14.94
N PRO A 32 -10.46 1.35 15.58
CA PRO A 32 -11.65 1.10 16.40
C PRO A 32 -12.85 0.60 15.59
N ASP A 33 -12.83 0.82 14.27
CA ASP A 33 -13.89 0.37 13.34
C ASP A 33 -13.72 -1.09 12.89
N LEU A 34 -12.67 -1.81 13.37
CA LEU A 34 -12.52 -3.23 13.08
C LEU A 34 -13.73 -4.02 13.58
N PRO A 35 -14.32 -4.91 12.77
CA PRO A 35 -15.34 -5.84 13.24
C PRO A 35 -14.83 -6.63 14.44
N ARG A 36 -15.69 -6.82 15.45
CA ARG A 36 -15.32 -7.54 16.69
C ARG A 36 -14.60 -8.88 16.45
N PRO A 37 -15.05 -9.74 15.51
CA PRO A 37 -14.34 -11.00 15.23
C PRO A 37 -12.93 -10.76 14.67
N ALA A 38 -12.74 -9.77 13.80
CA ALA A 38 -11.43 -9.43 13.23
C ALA A 38 -10.48 -8.85 14.28
N LEU A 39 -10.99 -7.99 15.18
CA LEU A 39 -10.23 -7.47 16.31
C LEU A 39 -9.80 -8.62 17.23
N ALA A 40 -10.72 -9.51 17.62
CA ALA A 40 -10.43 -10.65 18.47
C ALA A 40 -9.38 -11.58 17.84
N ALA A 41 -9.51 -11.88 16.54
CA ALA A 41 -8.53 -12.68 15.81
C ALA A 41 -7.15 -12.03 15.78
N THR A 42 -7.10 -10.69 15.60
CA THR A 42 -5.84 -9.94 15.58
C THR A 42 -5.16 -9.95 16.96
N LEU A 43 -5.92 -9.72 18.03
CA LEU A 43 -5.38 -9.74 19.40
C LEU A 43 -4.90 -11.15 19.77
N ALA A 44 -5.64 -12.19 19.40
CA ALA A 44 -5.23 -13.58 19.66
C ALA A 44 -3.95 -13.96 18.88
N ALA A 45 -3.83 -13.53 17.61
CA ALA A 45 -2.67 -13.83 16.79
C ALA A 45 -1.41 -13.06 17.22
N LEU A 46 -1.56 -11.80 17.67
CA LEU A 46 -0.43 -10.91 17.93
C LEU A 46 -0.11 -10.77 19.44
N ARG A 47 -0.93 -11.29 20.33
CA ARG A 47 -0.71 -11.39 21.79
C ARG A 47 -0.10 -10.12 22.39
N PRO A 48 -0.77 -8.94 22.33
CA PRO A 48 -0.29 -7.75 22.99
C PRO A 48 -0.33 -7.94 24.51
N THR A 49 0.53 -7.23 25.26
CA THR A 49 0.52 -7.27 26.73
C THR A 49 -0.61 -6.46 27.32
N HIS A 50 -1.07 -5.44 26.61
CA HIS A 50 -2.19 -4.57 27.00
C HIS A 50 -3.04 -4.20 25.79
N VAL A 51 -4.33 -4.02 26.02
CA VAL A 51 -5.26 -3.41 25.08
C VAL A 51 -5.73 -2.08 25.65
N VAL A 52 -5.49 -1.01 24.91
CA VAL A 52 -5.85 0.37 25.27
C VAL A 52 -7.00 0.80 24.38
N THR A 53 -8.10 1.20 24.99
CA THR A 53 -9.28 1.75 24.31
C THR A 53 -9.62 3.11 24.90
N GLN A 54 -10.64 3.79 24.37
CA GLN A 54 -11.16 5.01 24.99
C GLN A 54 -11.72 4.80 26.40
N ASP A 55 -12.16 3.56 26.70
CA ASP A 55 -12.76 3.20 27.98
C ASP A 55 -11.71 2.82 29.05
N GLY A 56 -10.46 2.67 28.66
CA GLY A 56 -9.36 2.36 29.59
C GLY A 56 -8.35 1.35 29.04
N VAL A 57 -7.55 0.83 29.97
CA VAL A 57 -6.45 -0.11 29.70
C VAL A 57 -6.76 -1.46 30.33
N ARG A 58 -6.68 -2.53 29.54
CA ARG A 58 -6.81 -3.91 29.97
C ARG A 58 -5.50 -4.65 29.77
N ARG A 59 -5.04 -5.36 30.80
CA ARG A 59 -3.88 -6.25 30.69
C ARG A 59 -4.30 -7.59 30.08
N GLU A 60 -3.46 -8.11 29.20
CA GLU A 60 -3.62 -9.44 28.61
C GLU A 60 -2.65 -10.42 29.28
N PRO A 61 -3.16 -11.49 29.94
CA PRO A 61 -2.31 -12.38 30.73
C PRO A 61 -1.28 -13.16 29.86
N ASP A 62 -1.65 -13.52 28.64
CA ASP A 62 -0.80 -14.28 27.71
C ASP A 62 -0.05 -13.37 26.71
N GLY A 63 0.06 -12.10 27.05
CA GLY A 63 0.71 -11.11 26.21
C GLY A 63 2.22 -11.28 26.15
N GLU A 64 2.80 -11.13 24.98
CA GLU A 64 4.23 -11.22 24.72
C GLU A 64 4.86 -9.84 24.54
N PRO A 65 6.02 -9.55 25.14
CA PRO A 65 6.75 -8.31 24.89
C PRO A 65 7.34 -8.27 23.47
N SER A 66 7.87 -7.13 23.06
CA SER A 66 8.63 -6.95 21.81
C SER A 66 9.58 -5.77 21.96
N ASP A 67 10.74 -5.85 21.35
CA ASP A 67 11.71 -4.76 21.22
C ASP A 67 11.41 -3.84 20.02
N ALA A 68 10.39 -4.12 19.24
CA ALA A 68 9.92 -3.24 18.18
C ALA A 68 9.37 -1.93 18.76
N ALA A 69 9.45 -0.84 17.99
CA ALA A 69 8.72 0.39 18.31
C ALA A 69 7.28 0.31 17.80
N LEU A 70 7.08 -0.26 16.62
CA LEU A 70 5.78 -0.36 15.99
C LEU A 70 5.54 -1.76 15.45
N ILE A 71 4.31 -2.26 15.60
CA ILE A 71 3.86 -3.51 15.01
C ILE A 71 2.68 -3.20 14.08
N ILE A 72 2.81 -3.53 12.82
CA ILE A 72 1.73 -3.33 11.84
C ILE A 72 1.04 -4.66 11.55
N ALA A 73 -0.25 -4.73 11.87
CA ALA A 73 -1.07 -5.88 11.52
C ALA A 73 -1.38 -5.89 10.01
N THR A 74 -1.08 -7.00 9.34
CA THR A 74 -1.36 -7.20 7.91
C THR A 74 -2.21 -8.46 7.73
N SER A 75 -3.02 -8.49 6.65
CA SER A 75 -3.72 -9.71 6.26
C SER A 75 -2.70 -10.71 5.71
N GLY A 76 -2.48 -11.82 6.42
CA GLY A 76 -1.65 -12.90 5.89
C GLY A 76 -2.31 -13.56 4.66
N SER A 77 -1.51 -14.09 3.74
CA SER A 77 -1.99 -14.87 2.59
C SER A 77 -2.84 -16.10 2.99
N THR A 78 -2.68 -16.57 4.22
CA THR A 78 -3.43 -17.69 4.83
C THR A 78 -4.70 -17.23 5.56
N GLY A 79 -5.05 -15.93 5.50
CA GLY A 79 -6.20 -15.36 6.20
C GLY A 79 -5.95 -15.01 7.68
N ALA A 80 -4.91 -15.56 8.33
CA ALA A 80 -4.58 -15.20 9.70
C ALA A 80 -3.76 -13.89 9.75
N PRO A 81 -4.05 -12.95 10.66
CA PRO A 81 -3.28 -11.71 10.80
C PRO A 81 -1.79 -11.98 11.08
N LYS A 82 -0.91 -11.22 10.42
CA LYS A 82 0.53 -11.18 10.67
C LYS A 82 0.91 -9.83 11.26
N GLY A 83 1.77 -9.79 12.28
CA GLY A 83 2.34 -8.57 12.83
C GLY A 83 3.74 -8.34 12.26
N VAL A 84 3.93 -7.26 11.53
CA VAL A 84 5.25 -6.84 11.04
C VAL A 84 5.91 -6.02 12.14
N GLU A 85 7.03 -6.50 12.70
CA GLU A 85 7.76 -5.82 13.78
C GLU A 85 8.79 -4.85 13.21
N LEU A 86 8.65 -3.58 13.56
CA LEU A 86 9.47 -2.47 13.06
C LEU A 86 10.21 -1.81 14.22
N THR A 87 11.53 -1.76 14.14
CA THR A 87 12.36 -1.05 15.10
C THR A 87 12.23 0.47 14.92
N ALA A 88 12.53 1.23 15.96
CA ALA A 88 12.62 2.68 15.86
C ALA A 88 13.64 3.12 14.80
N GLU A 89 14.78 2.43 14.72
CA GLU A 89 15.83 2.68 13.74
C GLU A 89 15.34 2.54 12.30
N ALA A 90 14.60 1.46 11.99
CA ALA A 90 14.07 1.21 10.66
C ALA A 90 13.02 2.25 10.24
N LEU A 91 12.12 2.61 11.16
CA LEU A 91 11.10 3.63 10.94
C LEU A 91 11.72 5.00 10.69
N LEU A 92 12.70 5.39 11.53
CA LEU A 92 13.40 6.67 11.42
C LEU A 92 14.30 6.73 10.17
N ALA A 93 14.97 5.62 9.81
CA ALA A 93 15.77 5.55 8.58
C ALA A 93 14.88 5.76 7.34
N SER A 94 13.75 5.06 7.28
CA SER A 94 12.77 5.24 6.19
C SER A 94 12.25 6.68 6.12
N ALA A 95 11.86 7.25 7.25
CA ALA A 95 11.35 8.62 7.27
C ALA A 95 12.41 9.66 6.88
N ARG A 96 13.65 9.55 7.37
CA ARG A 96 14.75 10.46 6.99
C ARG A 96 15.07 10.40 5.50
N ALA A 97 15.21 9.19 4.95
CA ALA A 97 15.46 9.00 3.52
C ALA A 97 14.30 9.55 2.66
N SER A 98 13.05 9.36 3.12
CA SER A 98 11.86 9.95 2.48
C SER A 98 11.91 11.47 2.49
N LEU A 99 12.12 12.10 3.65
CA LEU A 99 12.18 13.56 3.79
C LEU A 99 13.30 14.17 2.94
N ALA A 100 14.50 13.55 2.94
CA ALA A 100 15.62 13.98 2.11
C ALA A 100 15.27 13.94 0.62
N ARG A 101 14.68 12.82 0.13
CA ARG A 101 14.26 12.65 -1.27
C ARG A 101 13.22 13.68 -1.69
N LEU A 102 12.32 14.09 -0.81
CA LEU A 102 11.27 15.07 -1.08
C LEU A 102 11.73 16.52 -0.93
N GLY A 103 12.91 16.75 -0.37
CA GLY A 103 13.37 18.08 0.00
C GLY A 103 12.50 18.74 1.08
N ALA A 104 11.92 17.91 1.96
CA ALA A 104 11.12 18.38 3.07
C ALA A 104 12.01 19.05 4.13
N ARG A 105 11.48 20.04 4.83
CA ARG A 105 12.21 20.91 5.76
C ARG A 105 11.63 20.84 7.16
N GLU A 106 12.40 21.29 8.11
CA GLU A 106 11.88 21.58 9.45
C GLU A 106 10.73 22.59 9.36
N GLY A 107 9.66 22.32 10.09
CA GLY A 107 8.43 23.10 10.04
C GLY A 107 7.42 22.68 8.97
N ASP A 108 7.78 21.83 7.99
CA ASP A 108 6.84 21.34 6.98
C ASP A 108 5.73 20.49 7.66
N ARG A 109 4.49 20.75 7.27
CA ARG A 109 3.30 20.13 7.87
C ARG A 109 2.82 18.96 7.03
N TRP A 110 2.56 17.84 7.69
CA TRP A 110 2.07 16.61 7.06
C TRP A 110 0.61 16.34 7.41
N LEU A 111 -0.18 15.98 6.40
CA LEU A 111 -1.55 15.52 6.60
C LEU A 111 -1.60 13.99 6.65
N CYS A 112 -2.13 13.46 7.75
CA CYS A 112 -2.48 12.07 7.94
C CYS A 112 -3.98 11.86 7.70
N CYS A 113 -4.34 11.43 6.50
CA CYS A 113 -5.70 11.02 6.13
C CYS A 113 -5.76 9.53 5.72
N LEU A 114 -4.68 8.80 5.99
CA LEU A 114 -4.59 7.34 5.91
C LEU A 114 -4.61 6.75 7.32
N PRO A 115 -5.20 5.55 7.51
CA PRO A 115 -5.26 4.94 8.84
C PRO A 115 -3.85 4.69 9.40
N PRO A 116 -3.53 5.18 10.61
CA PRO A 116 -2.23 4.88 11.26
C PRO A 116 -2.05 3.41 11.66
N SER A 117 -3.10 2.60 11.61
CA SER A 117 -3.03 1.14 11.72
C SER A 117 -2.33 0.48 10.51
N HIS A 118 -2.09 1.24 9.45
CA HIS A 118 -1.28 0.85 8.30
C HIS A 118 0.02 1.66 8.26
N ILE A 119 1.08 1.06 7.74
CA ILE A 119 2.39 1.71 7.69
C ILE A 119 2.38 3.05 6.95
N SER A 120 1.51 3.22 5.95
CA SER A 120 1.38 4.46 5.19
C SER A 120 0.91 5.64 6.06
N GLY A 121 -0.06 5.41 6.96
CA GLY A 121 -0.51 6.41 7.92
C GLY A 121 0.47 6.59 9.08
N ALA A 122 1.00 5.49 9.63
CA ALA A 122 1.99 5.54 10.71
C ALA A 122 3.25 6.35 10.31
N GLN A 123 3.74 6.17 9.09
CA GLN A 123 4.89 6.92 8.58
C GLN A 123 4.62 8.42 8.37
N VAL A 124 3.38 8.85 8.24
CA VAL A 124 3.05 10.27 8.27
C VAL A 124 3.34 10.85 9.67
N LEU A 125 2.97 10.13 10.73
CA LEU A 125 3.26 10.54 12.11
C LEU A 125 4.78 10.66 12.33
N VAL A 126 5.55 9.65 11.88
CA VAL A 126 7.02 9.66 12.02
C VAL A 126 7.65 10.82 11.26
N ARG A 127 7.22 11.09 10.03
CA ARG A 127 7.73 12.22 9.22
C ARG A 127 7.40 13.58 9.85
N SER A 128 6.18 13.75 10.39
CA SER A 128 5.81 14.97 11.12
C SER A 128 6.73 15.21 12.30
N LEU A 129 6.99 14.19 13.12
CA LEU A 129 7.89 14.29 14.28
C LEU A 129 9.31 14.71 13.85
N LEU A 130 9.82 14.17 12.76
CA LEU A 130 11.14 14.54 12.24
C LEU A 130 11.19 15.95 11.62
N CYS A 131 10.07 16.46 11.14
CA CYS A 131 9.93 17.87 10.72
C CYS A 131 9.71 18.83 11.91
N GLY A 132 9.63 18.32 13.16
CA GLY A 132 9.35 19.13 14.33
C GLY A 132 7.93 19.68 14.40
N THR A 133 6.99 19.04 13.75
CA THR A 133 5.59 19.47 13.69
C THR A 133 4.63 18.40 14.19
N GLU A 134 3.50 18.82 14.75
CA GLU A 134 2.41 17.90 15.02
C GLU A 134 1.69 17.52 13.71
N PRO A 135 1.36 16.25 13.49
CA PRO A 135 0.63 15.83 12.30
C PRO A 135 -0.78 16.43 12.28
N ILE A 136 -1.21 16.91 11.12
CA ILE A 136 -2.62 17.22 10.89
C ILE A 136 -3.32 15.87 10.67
N VAL A 137 -4.27 15.53 11.52
CA VAL A 137 -4.93 14.21 11.46
C VAL A 137 -6.39 14.36 11.11
N HIS A 138 -6.81 13.72 10.01
CA HIS A 138 -8.21 13.57 9.64
C HIS A 138 -8.68 12.15 9.94
N SER A 139 -9.74 12.01 10.71
CA SER A 139 -10.32 10.70 11.05
C SER A 139 -11.00 10.03 9.84
N ARG A 140 -11.43 10.82 8.86
CA ARG A 140 -12.04 10.37 7.60
C ARG A 140 -11.45 11.14 6.43
N PHE A 141 -11.50 10.53 5.26
CA PHE A 141 -11.08 11.18 4.03
C PHE A 141 -12.26 11.98 3.44
N SER A 142 -12.08 13.30 3.31
CA SER A 142 -12.92 14.20 2.52
C SER A 142 -12.00 14.98 1.57
N PRO A 143 -12.28 14.99 0.24
CA PRO A 143 -11.49 15.75 -0.72
C PRO A 143 -11.36 17.24 -0.35
N GLU A 144 -12.45 17.85 0.10
CA GLU A 144 -12.54 19.28 0.43
C GLU A 144 -11.72 19.60 1.68
N GLU A 145 -11.85 18.78 2.75
CA GLU A 145 -11.10 18.95 3.99
C GLU A 145 -9.60 18.72 3.78
N VAL A 146 -9.25 17.72 2.95
CA VAL A 146 -7.86 17.45 2.59
C VAL A 146 -7.25 18.64 1.86
N ALA A 147 -7.92 19.18 0.86
CA ALA A 147 -7.46 20.37 0.12
C ALA A 147 -7.33 21.63 1.00
N ALA A 148 -8.23 21.78 1.98
CA ALA A 148 -8.25 22.91 2.91
C ALA A 148 -7.34 22.75 4.14
N SER A 149 -6.63 21.62 4.28
CA SER A 149 -5.86 21.28 5.49
C SER A 149 -4.71 22.23 5.80
N GLY A 150 -4.20 22.94 4.81
CA GLY A 150 -3.01 23.79 4.92
C GLY A 150 -1.72 23.00 5.15
N ALA A 151 -1.71 21.70 4.86
CA ALA A 151 -0.51 20.87 4.90
C ALA A 151 0.38 21.12 3.68
N ASP A 152 1.70 20.98 3.86
CA ASP A 152 2.67 21.00 2.77
C ASP A 152 2.71 19.67 2.02
N HIS A 153 2.55 18.57 2.75
CA HIS A 153 2.68 17.22 2.23
C HIS A 153 1.49 16.35 2.64
N VAL A 154 1.10 15.45 1.75
CA VAL A 154 0.07 14.44 2.01
C VAL A 154 0.45 13.09 1.42
N SER A 155 0.07 11.99 2.10
CA SER A 155 0.14 10.64 1.54
C SER A 155 -1.25 10.18 1.14
N LEU A 156 -1.41 9.73 -0.10
CA LEU A 156 -2.68 9.28 -0.67
C LEU A 156 -2.52 7.89 -1.31
N VAL A 157 -3.64 7.20 -1.44
CA VAL A 157 -3.79 6.05 -2.35
C VAL A 157 -4.45 6.50 -3.66
N PRO A 158 -4.32 5.75 -4.78
CA PRO A 158 -4.86 6.15 -6.08
C PRO A 158 -6.36 6.49 -6.07
N THR A 159 -7.15 5.74 -5.29
CA THR A 159 -8.59 5.98 -5.15
C THR A 159 -8.91 7.30 -4.45
N GLN A 160 -8.11 7.72 -3.48
CA GLN A 160 -8.26 9.03 -2.83
C GLN A 160 -7.88 10.17 -3.78
N LEU A 161 -6.77 10.01 -4.51
CA LEU A 161 -6.37 10.98 -5.55
C LEU A 161 -7.47 11.14 -6.62
N ARG A 162 -8.06 10.03 -7.08
CA ARG A 162 -9.18 10.05 -8.03
C ARG A 162 -10.36 10.85 -7.46
N ARG A 163 -10.74 10.58 -6.21
CA ARG A 163 -11.84 11.31 -5.56
C ARG A 163 -11.55 12.81 -5.41
N MET A 164 -10.30 13.21 -5.18
CA MET A 164 -9.92 14.62 -5.17
C MET A 164 -10.11 15.27 -6.54
N LEU A 165 -9.69 14.59 -7.61
CA LEU A 165 -9.85 15.10 -8.97
C LEU A 165 -11.32 15.17 -9.38
N ASP A 166 -12.10 14.13 -9.11
CA ASP A 166 -13.54 14.08 -9.42
C ASP A 166 -14.32 15.18 -8.67
N ALA A 167 -13.88 15.56 -7.47
CA ALA A 167 -14.45 16.66 -6.68
C ALA A 167 -13.91 18.06 -7.07
N GLY A 168 -12.94 18.14 -8.00
CA GLY A 168 -12.26 19.40 -8.31
C GLY A 168 -11.47 19.99 -7.13
N ALA A 169 -11.11 19.14 -6.14
CA ALA A 169 -10.38 19.56 -4.96
C ALA A 169 -8.94 19.96 -5.30
N GLY A 170 -8.43 21.01 -4.67
CA GLY A 170 -7.16 21.67 -5.01
C GLY A 170 -5.92 20.82 -4.75
N VAL A 171 -5.60 19.88 -5.65
CA VAL A 171 -4.41 19.00 -5.57
C VAL A 171 -3.09 19.78 -5.72
N ALA A 172 -3.12 20.94 -6.34
CA ALA A 172 -1.95 21.82 -6.52
C ALA A 172 -1.51 22.55 -5.23
N ALA A 173 -2.32 22.51 -4.17
CA ALA A 173 -2.01 23.14 -2.90
C ALA A 173 -0.82 22.47 -2.17
N PHE A 174 -0.58 21.18 -2.43
CA PHE A 174 0.48 20.44 -1.79
C PHE A 174 1.82 20.62 -2.48
N ARG A 175 2.88 20.79 -1.69
CA ARG A 175 4.26 20.72 -2.20
C ARG A 175 4.61 19.32 -2.68
N THR A 176 4.01 18.28 -2.07
CA THR A 176 4.16 16.90 -2.50
C THR A 176 2.94 16.07 -2.14
N ILE A 177 2.48 15.27 -3.08
CA ILE A 177 1.56 14.17 -2.86
C ILE A 177 2.34 12.86 -3.02
N LEU A 178 2.55 12.14 -1.91
CA LEU A 178 3.09 10.78 -1.93
C LEU A 178 1.98 9.81 -2.30
N LEU A 179 2.09 9.18 -3.45
CA LEU A 179 1.08 8.25 -3.96
C LEU A 179 1.59 6.80 -3.88
N GLY A 180 0.92 5.99 -3.09
CA GLY A 180 1.35 4.61 -2.87
C GLY A 180 0.20 3.67 -2.51
N GLY A 181 0.56 2.47 -2.03
CA GLY A 181 -0.38 1.45 -1.59
C GLY A 181 -0.94 0.57 -2.72
N ALA A 182 -1.01 1.06 -3.95
CA ALA A 182 -1.37 0.31 -5.15
C ALA A 182 -0.73 0.97 -6.38
N ALA A 183 -0.68 0.25 -7.50
CA ALA A 183 -0.28 0.83 -8.78
C ALA A 183 -1.28 1.93 -9.19
N ALA A 184 -0.76 3.08 -9.59
CA ALA A 184 -1.57 4.19 -10.05
C ALA A 184 -1.72 4.13 -11.58
N PRO A 185 -2.96 4.14 -12.11
CA PRO A 185 -3.17 4.18 -13.56
C PRO A 185 -2.45 5.37 -14.20
N PRO A 186 -1.75 5.19 -15.34
CA PRO A 186 -1.04 6.28 -16.01
C PRO A 186 -1.92 7.49 -16.34
N GLY A 187 -3.18 7.25 -16.72
CA GLY A 187 -4.17 8.29 -16.96
C GLY A 187 -4.49 9.14 -15.72
N LEU A 188 -4.56 8.51 -14.54
CA LEU A 188 -4.75 9.21 -13.27
C LEU A 188 -3.57 10.15 -12.96
N LEU A 189 -2.35 9.66 -13.16
CA LEU A 189 -1.14 10.45 -12.94
C LEU A 189 -1.05 11.64 -13.90
N ALA A 190 -1.38 11.43 -15.19
CA ALA A 190 -1.39 12.48 -16.20
C ALA A 190 -2.42 13.56 -15.86
N GLU A 191 -3.64 13.18 -15.51
CA GLU A 191 -4.72 14.09 -15.14
C GLU A 191 -4.36 14.91 -13.89
N ALA A 192 -3.85 14.25 -12.85
CA ALA A 192 -3.46 14.95 -11.62
C ALA A 192 -2.31 15.94 -11.85
N ARG A 193 -1.31 15.56 -12.67
CA ARG A 193 -0.21 16.49 -13.04
C ARG A 193 -0.71 17.66 -13.87
N ALA A 194 -1.65 17.44 -14.78
CA ALA A 194 -2.30 18.51 -15.55
C ALA A 194 -3.10 19.47 -14.63
N ALA A 195 -3.66 18.95 -13.51
CA ALA A 195 -4.29 19.76 -12.46
C ALA A 195 -3.27 20.43 -11.51
N GLY A 196 -1.98 20.37 -11.79
CA GLY A 196 -0.91 21.00 -11.03
C GLY A 196 -0.38 20.21 -9.83
N ALA A 197 -0.79 18.94 -9.65
CA ALA A 197 -0.30 18.10 -8.57
C ALA A 197 1.18 17.73 -8.75
N ARG A 198 1.94 17.83 -7.66
CA ARG A 198 3.34 17.35 -7.57
C ARG A 198 3.33 15.95 -6.94
N ILE A 199 3.23 14.94 -7.78
CA ILE A 199 3.09 13.55 -7.37
C ILE A 199 4.46 12.88 -7.39
N VAL A 200 4.76 12.17 -6.30
CA VAL A 200 5.84 11.19 -6.19
C VAL A 200 5.20 9.83 -5.95
N THR A 201 5.40 8.89 -6.87
CA THR A 201 4.91 7.52 -6.72
C THR A 201 5.83 6.73 -5.79
N THR A 202 5.25 5.85 -4.96
CA THR A 202 6.04 5.08 -4.00
C THR A 202 5.76 3.58 -4.10
N TYR A 203 6.83 2.78 -4.02
CA TYR A 203 6.75 1.34 -3.82
C TYR A 203 7.38 0.96 -2.49
N GLY A 204 6.74 0.04 -1.79
CA GLY A 204 7.16 -0.51 -0.51
C GLY A 204 6.00 -1.22 0.18
N SER A 205 6.29 -1.76 1.35
CA SER A 205 5.35 -2.55 2.14
C SER A 205 5.50 -2.23 3.63
N SER A 206 4.76 -2.93 4.49
CA SER A 206 4.99 -2.84 5.94
C SER A 206 6.39 -3.30 6.31
N GLU A 207 6.89 -4.33 5.64
CA GLU A 207 8.21 -4.94 5.85
C GLU A 207 9.39 -4.02 5.48
N THR A 208 9.12 -2.96 4.71
CA THR A 208 10.12 -1.92 4.34
C THR A 208 9.88 -0.60 5.05
N SER A 209 9.19 -0.61 6.20
CA SER A 209 8.79 0.61 6.92
C SER A 209 8.07 1.63 6.04
N GLY A 210 7.28 1.15 5.06
CA GLY A 210 6.58 1.97 4.07
C GLY A 210 7.29 2.07 2.73
N GLY A 211 7.08 3.15 1.99
CA GLY A 211 7.69 3.38 0.69
C GLY A 211 9.21 3.50 0.78
N CYS A 212 9.93 2.67 0.03
CA CYS A 212 11.39 2.63 -0.01
C CYS A 212 11.97 2.85 -1.42
N VAL A 213 11.12 2.90 -2.45
CA VAL A 213 11.48 3.25 -3.84
C VAL A 213 10.51 4.34 -4.31
N TYR A 214 11.05 5.49 -4.74
CA TYR A 214 10.27 6.65 -5.18
C TYR A 214 10.51 6.91 -6.66
N ASP A 215 9.42 7.00 -7.44
CA ASP A 215 9.46 7.13 -8.90
C ASP A 215 10.42 6.11 -9.56
N GLY A 216 10.41 4.88 -9.06
CA GLY A 216 11.26 3.77 -9.52
C GLY A 216 12.70 3.80 -8.97
N VAL A 217 13.12 4.85 -8.27
CA VAL A 217 14.49 4.97 -7.74
C VAL A 217 14.52 4.65 -6.25
N PRO A 218 15.37 3.71 -5.78
CA PRO A 218 15.52 3.42 -4.37
C PRO A 218 15.88 4.66 -3.56
N LEU A 219 15.38 4.75 -2.33
CA LEU A 219 15.78 5.78 -1.37
C LEU A 219 17.22 5.57 -0.92
N ASP A 220 17.84 6.61 -0.38
CA ASP A 220 19.21 6.55 0.13
C ASP A 220 19.37 5.47 1.21
N GLY A 221 20.37 4.61 1.07
CA GLY A 221 20.61 3.46 1.93
C GLY A 221 19.76 2.23 1.61
N VAL A 222 18.88 2.30 0.62
CA VAL A 222 18.08 1.16 0.16
C VAL A 222 18.68 0.59 -1.12
N GLU A 223 18.86 -0.73 -1.14
CA GLU A 223 19.31 -1.46 -2.32
C GLU A 223 18.16 -2.33 -2.83
N VAL A 224 18.04 -2.42 -4.16
CA VAL A 224 17.02 -3.23 -4.83
C VAL A 224 17.67 -4.05 -5.93
N LYS A 225 17.31 -5.33 -6.00
CA LYS A 225 17.68 -6.22 -7.11
C LYS A 225 16.56 -7.17 -7.48
N ILE A 226 16.65 -7.73 -8.67
CA ILE A 226 15.74 -8.78 -9.14
C ILE A 226 16.43 -10.13 -8.97
N GLY A 227 15.77 -11.06 -8.29
CA GLY A 227 16.26 -12.41 -8.15
C GLY A 227 16.13 -13.23 -9.44
N GLY A 228 16.78 -14.39 -9.53
CA GLY A 228 16.64 -15.30 -10.66
C GLY A 228 15.23 -15.86 -10.85
N ASP A 229 14.38 -15.72 -9.83
CA ASP A 229 12.96 -16.06 -9.83
C ASP A 229 12.06 -14.87 -10.25
N GLY A 230 12.65 -13.74 -10.64
CA GLY A 230 11.95 -12.51 -11.03
C GLY A 230 11.42 -11.68 -9.87
N ARG A 231 11.63 -12.12 -8.61
CA ARG A 231 11.15 -11.39 -7.44
C ARG A 231 12.03 -10.19 -7.11
N VAL A 232 11.38 -9.14 -6.66
CA VAL A 232 12.06 -7.96 -6.11
C VAL A 232 12.66 -8.33 -4.75
N ARG A 233 13.96 -8.04 -4.58
CA ARG A 233 14.69 -8.18 -3.33
C ARG A 233 15.16 -6.82 -2.86
N ILE A 234 14.99 -6.57 -1.56
CA ILE A 234 15.28 -5.27 -0.93
C ILE A 234 16.25 -5.48 0.22
N ALA A 235 17.27 -4.64 0.32
CA ALA A 235 18.17 -4.55 1.46
C ALA A 235 18.26 -3.11 1.95
N GLY A 236 18.67 -2.93 3.20
CA GLY A 236 18.88 -1.60 3.80
C GLY A 236 18.30 -1.47 5.20
N PRO A 237 18.53 -0.31 5.83
CA PRO A 237 18.14 -0.07 7.23
C PRO A 237 16.63 0.09 7.45
N VAL A 238 15.85 0.09 6.37
CA VAL A 238 14.39 0.27 6.40
C VAL A 238 13.62 -1.03 6.69
N LEU A 239 14.33 -2.16 6.74
CA LEU A 239 13.72 -3.49 6.82
C LEU A 239 13.22 -3.79 8.23
N PHE A 240 12.12 -4.53 8.29
CA PHE A 240 11.55 -5.06 9.52
C PHE A 240 12.46 -6.08 10.19
N SER A 241 12.29 -6.32 11.49
CA SER A 241 13.05 -7.32 12.25
C SER A 241 12.52 -8.74 12.05
N GLY A 242 11.25 -8.89 11.72
CA GLY A 242 10.58 -10.17 11.51
C GLY A 242 9.08 -10.09 11.66
N TYR A 243 8.43 -11.25 11.54
CA TYR A 243 7.01 -11.38 11.84
C TYR A 243 6.83 -11.81 13.30
N ARG A 244 5.98 -11.06 14.01
CA ARG A 244 5.67 -11.31 15.40
C ARG A 244 5.18 -12.74 15.64
N LEU A 245 5.81 -13.43 16.59
CA LEU A 245 5.48 -14.81 17.01
C LEU A 245 5.44 -15.81 15.86
N ARG A 246 6.30 -15.61 14.84
CA ARG A 246 6.45 -16.51 13.70
C ARG A 246 7.93 -16.76 13.40
N ASP A 247 8.25 -17.98 13.04
CA ASP A 247 9.61 -18.38 12.62
C ASP A 247 9.89 -18.03 11.14
N GLU A 248 8.86 -17.62 10.40
CA GLU A 248 8.98 -17.26 8.99
C GLU A 248 9.91 -16.06 8.81
N ARG A 249 11.04 -16.29 8.12
CA ARG A 249 12.03 -15.26 7.82
C ARG A 249 12.23 -15.17 6.32
N PRO A 250 11.54 -14.24 5.63
CA PRO A 250 11.65 -14.07 4.19
C PRO A 250 12.93 -13.33 3.80
N PHE A 251 14.06 -13.76 4.37
CA PHE A 251 15.38 -13.19 4.11
C PHE A 251 16.31 -14.23 3.49
N GLU A 252 17.01 -13.83 2.42
CA GLU A 252 18.05 -14.62 1.76
C GLU A 252 19.34 -13.78 1.70
N GLY A 253 20.36 -14.17 2.46
CA GLY A 253 21.64 -13.47 2.47
C GLY A 253 21.54 -11.98 2.81
N GLY A 254 20.68 -11.61 3.74
CA GLY A 254 20.44 -10.21 4.16
C GLY A 254 19.42 -9.44 3.30
N TRP A 255 18.88 -10.07 2.26
CA TRP A 255 17.87 -9.48 1.38
C TRP A 255 16.47 -9.94 1.77
N PHE A 256 15.57 -9.01 1.98
CA PHE A 256 14.14 -9.32 2.06
C PHE A 256 13.62 -9.73 0.68
N VAL A 257 13.05 -10.92 0.58
CA VAL A 257 12.47 -11.47 -0.66
C VAL A 257 10.98 -11.14 -0.66
N THR A 258 10.58 -10.21 -1.50
CA THR A 258 9.17 -9.82 -1.60
C THR A 258 8.35 -10.86 -2.37
N SER A 259 7.02 -10.74 -2.33
CA SER A 259 6.12 -11.48 -3.24
C SER A 259 5.91 -10.77 -4.57
N ASP A 260 6.58 -9.64 -4.81
CA ASP A 260 6.38 -8.84 -6.01
C ASP A 260 7.40 -9.22 -7.09
N LEU A 261 6.94 -9.30 -8.33
CA LEU A 261 7.76 -9.45 -9.53
C LEU A 261 8.13 -8.08 -10.06
N GLY A 262 9.33 -7.93 -10.62
CA GLY A 262 9.78 -6.64 -11.14
C GLY A 262 10.88 -6.77 -12.18
N SER A 263 11.21 -5.63 -12.80
CA SER A 263 12.40 -5.43 -13.63
C SER A 263 13.13 -4.16 -13.20
N ILE A 264 14.42 -4.08 -13.52
CA ILE A 264 15.21 -2.87 -13.32
C ILE A 264 15.81 -2.51 -14.68
N GLU A 265 15.49 -1.31 -15.16
CA GLU A 265 16.01 -0.73 -16.38
C GLU A 265 16.53 0.68 -16.06
N ASP A 266 17.74 0.99 -16.48
CA ASP A 266 18.41 2.28 -16.21
C ASP A 266 18.37 2.69 -14.71
N GLY A 267 18.53 1.70 -13.80
CA GLY A 267 18.49 1.91 -12.35
C GLY A 267 17.10 2.18 -11.77
N ARG A 268 16.04 2.03 -12.56
CA ARG A 268 14.65 2.21 -12.12
C ARG A 268 13.93 0.88 -12.01
N LEU A 269 13.34 0.65 -10.85
CA LEU A 269 12.45 -0.49 -10.59
C LEU A 269 11.09 -0.24 -11.24
N THR A 270 10.64 -1.22 -12.01
CA THR A 270 9.25 -1.37 -12.44
C THR A 270 8.68 -2.61 -11.77
N VAL A 271 7.57 -2.44 -11.03
CA VAL A 271 6.86 -3.55 -10.38
C VAL A 271 5.84 -4.09 -11.38
N LEU A 272 5.97 -5.36 -11.72
CA LEU A 272 5.14 -6.02 -12.75
C LEU A 272 3.87 -6.64 -12.17
N GLY A 273 3.85 -6.96 -10.87
CA GLY A 273 2.72 -7.58 -10.19
C GLY A 273 3.18 -8.51 -9.08
N ARG A 274 2.26 -9.31 -8.55
CA ARG A 274 2.57 -10.28 -7.49
C ARG A 274 2.81 -11.67 -8.06
N ALA A 275 3.76 -12.39 -7.49
CA ALA A 275 4.03 -13.79 -7.83
C ALA A 275 2.81 -14.69 -7.53
N ASP A 276 2.03 -14.34 -6.50
CA ASP A 276 0.81 -15.06 -6.09
C ASP A 276 -0.39 -14.77 -7.02
N ASP A 277 -0.31 -13.75 -7.87
CA ASP A 277 -1.34 -13.36 -8.83
C ASP A 277 -0.95 -13.70 -10.30
N VAL A 278 0.04 -14.57 -10.47
CA VAL A 278 0.39 -15.10 -11.80
C VAL A 278 -0.68 -16.06 -12.27
N ILE A 279 -1.26 -15.78 -13.43
CA ILE A 279 -2.33 -16.57 -14.05
C ILE A 279 -1.69 -17.69 -14.88
N ASN A 280 -2.10 -18.94 -14.64
CA ASN A 280 -1.61 -20.10 -15.39
C ASN A 280 -2.63 -20.50 -16.47
N THR A 281 -2.50 -19.92 -17.66
CA THR A 281 -3.44 -20.13 -18.76
C THR A 281 -2.80 -20.99 -19.86
N GLY A 282 -3.34 -22.18 -20.11
CA GLY A 282 -2.85 -23.11 -21.13
C GLY A 282 -1.37 -23.45 -21.00
N GLY A 283 -0.87 -23.62 -19.75
CA GLY A 283 0.54 -23.90 -19.46
C GLY A 283 1.47 -22.68 -19.59
N ARG A 284 0.93 -21.48 -19.85
CA ARG A 284 1.66 -20.21 -19.90
C ARG A 284 1.41 -19.40 -18.64
N LYS A 285 2.47 -18.74 -18.16
CA LYS A 285 2.40 -17.82 -17.02
C LYS A 285 2.15 -16.40 -17.51
N VAL A 286 1.09 -15.77 -17.04
CA VAL A 286 0.73 -14.39 -17.34
C VAL A 286 0.74 -13.58 -16.06
N VAL A 287 1.54 -12.52 -16.01
CA VAL A 287 1.57 -11.60 -14.88
C VAL A 287 0.38 -10.63 -15.04
N ALA A 288 -0.60 -10.75 -14.17
CA ALA A 288 -1.86 -9.98 -14.24
C ALA A 288 -1.62 -8.46 -14.29
N GLY A 289 -0.64 -7.95 -13.52
CA GLY A 289 -0.29 -6.54 -13.48
C GLY A 289 0.20 -5.99 -14.82
N VAL A 290 0.99 -6.76 -15.58
CA VAL A 290 1.47 -6.35 -16.91
C VAL A 290 0.30 -6.20 -17.89
N VAL A 291 -0.66 -7.12 -17.84
CA VAL A 291 -1.87 -7.02 -18.69
C VAL A 291 -2.72 -5.82 -18.27
N ALA A 292 -2.88 -5.60 -16.96
CA ALA A 292 -3.63 -4.47 -16.43
C ALA A 292 -2.99 -3.12 -16.85
N GLU A 293 -1.66 -3.00 -16.80
CA GLU A 293 -0.94 -1.80 -17.23
C GLU A 293 -1.18 -1.48 -18.71
N VAL A 294 -1.10 -2.49 -19.56
CA VAL A 294 -1.39 -2.32 -21.00
C VAL A 294 -2.84 -1.88 -21.22
N LEU A 295 -3.81 -2.55 -20.57
CA LEU A 295 -5.23 -2.21 -20.73
C LEU A 295 -5.58 -0.84 -20.14
N ALA A 296 -4.91 -0.40 -19.10
CA ALA A 296 -5.09 0.93 -18.50
C ALA A 296 -4.70 2.07 -19.44
N ALA A 297 -3.86 1.80 -20.46
CA ALA A 297 -3.52 2.76 -21.51
C ALA A 297 -4.57 2.87 -22.61
N HIS A 298 -5.59 2.00 -22.62
CA HIS A 298 -6.65 2.05 -23.61
C HIS A 298 -7.56 3.27 -23.41
N PRO A 299 -7.90 4.07 -24.44
CA PRO A 299 -8.64 5.33 -24.29
C PRO A 299 -10.01 5.19 -23.60
N ALA A 300 -10.69 4.06 -23.80
CA ALA A 300 -12.02 3.80 -23.24
C ALA A 300 -11.96 3.23 -21.81
N VAL A 301 -10.79 2.94 -21.27
CA VAL A 301 -10.60 2.38 -19.91
C VAL A 301 -10.32 3.50 -18.91
N ARG A 302 -11.17 3.62 -17.89
CA ARG A 302 -10.96 4.52 -16.75
C ARG A 302 -10.12 3.85 -15.67
N ASP A 303 -10.45 2.58 -15.37
CA ASP A 303 -9.75 1.76 -14.39
C ASP A 303 -9.87 0.28 -14.78
N VAL A 304 -8.89 -0.53 -14.39
CA VAL A 304 -8.86 -1.96 -14.72
C VAL A 304 -8.08 -2.76 -13.69
N VAL A 305 -8.63 -3.92 -13.35
CA VAL A 305 -7.93 -4.96 -12.61
C VAL A 305 -8.01 -6.25 -13.42
N VAL A 306 -6.89 -6.96 -13.51
CA VAL A 306 -6.83 -8.25 -14.20
C VAL A 306 -6.70 -9.36 -13.16
N VAL A 307 -7.50 -10.41 -13.32
CA VAL A 307 -7.52 -11.58 -12.44
C VAL A 307 -7.50 -12.87 -13.24
N GLY A 308 -6.95 -13.94 -12.64
CA GLY A 308 -7.15 -15.30 -13.10
C GLY A 308 -8.47 -15.84 -12.57
N ARG A 309 -9.25 -16.51 -13.42
CA ARG A 309 -10.42 -17.29 -12.99
C ARG A 309 -10.30 -18.73 -13.50
N PRO A 310 -10.76 -19.72 -12.72
CA PRO A 310 -10.75 -21.12 -13.15
C PRO A 310 -11.46 -21.31 -14.49
N ASP A 311 -10.89 -22.14 -15.34
CA ASP A 311 -11.43 -22.50 -16.65
C ASP A 311 -11.15 -23.98 -16.93
N PRO A 312 -12.14 -24.77 -17.39
CA PRO A 312 -11.97 -26.23 -17.58
C PRO A 312 -11.01 -26.58 -18.72
N GLU A 313 -10.84 -25.74 -19.71
CA GLU A 313 -9.94 -25.98 -20.86
C GLU A 313 -8.52 -25.44 -20.60
N TRP A 314 -8.43 -24.26 -20.00
CA TRP A 314 -7.17 -23.49 -19.89
C TRP A 314 -6.55 -23.56 -18.49
N GLY A 315 -7.20 -24.21 -17.50
CA GLY A 315 -6.83 -24.16 -16.09
C GLY A 315 -7.27 -22.84 -15.47
N GLU A 316 -6.72 -21.73 -15.97
CA GLU A 316 -7.20 -20.38 -15.66
C GLU A 316 -7.30 -19.55 -16.95
N ILE A 317 -8.20 -18.59 -16.95
CA ILE A 317 -8.29 -17.56 -17.99
C ILE A 317 -7.99 -16.18 -17.42
N THR A 318 -7.41 -15.32 -18.25
CA THR A 318 -7.19 -13.91 -17.95
C THR A 318 -8.52 -13.16 -18.11
N VAL A 319 -9.03 -12.58 -17.04
CA VAL A 319 -10.26 -11.78 -17.00
C VAL A 319 -9.91 -10.32 -16.69
N ALA A 320 -10.34 -9.39 -17.54
CA ALA A 320 -10.22 -7.97 -17.32
C ALA A 320 -11.50 -7.43 -16.67
N VAL A 321 -11.43 -6.95 -15.43
CA VAL A 321 -12.52 -6.22 -14.76
C VAL A 321 -12.29 -4.73 -15.00
N VAL A 322 -13.17 -4.11 -15.78
CA VAL A 322 -12.96 -2.78 -16.38
C VAL A 322 -14.03 -1.80 -15.91
N VAL A 323 -13.59 -0.62 -15.48
CA VAL A 323 -14.44 0.55 -15.34
C VAL A 323 -14.29 1.38 -16.64
N PRO A 324 -15.32 1.50 -17.47
CA PRO A 324 -15.25 2.30 -18.69
C PRO A 324 -15.12 3.81 -18.35
N ARG A 325 -14.47 4.56 -19.24
CA ARG A 325 -14.30 6.01 -19.07
C ARG A 325 -15.59 6.77 -19.32
N ASP A 326 -16.33 6.34 -20.33
CA ASP A 326 -17.58 6.94 -20.76
C ASP A 326 -18.69 5.88 -20.84
N THR A 327 -19.87 6.28 -21.28
CA THR A 327 -21.01 5.37 -21.54
C THR A 327 -20.80 4.46 -22.75
N ARG A 328 -19.67 4.56 -23.46
CA ARG A 328 -19.32 3.70 -24.57
C ARG A 328 -19.08 2.28 -24.06
N GLU A 329 -19.71 1.35 -24.73
CA GLU A 329 -19.49 -0.08 -24.48
C GLU A 329 -18.07 -0.46 -24.92
N VAL A 330 -17.30 -1.04 -24.00
CA VAL A 330 -15.96 -1.56 -24.24
C VAL A 330 -16.08 -3.06 -24.47
N THR A 331 -15.70 -3.53 -25.65
CA THR A 331 -15.87 -4.95 -26.01
C THR A 331 -14.63 -5.77 -25.68
N LEU A 332 -14.81 -7.09 -25.53
CA LEU A 332 -13.69 -8.03 -25.35
C LEU A 332 -12.72 -7.97 -26.54
N ASP A 333 -13.24 -7.97 -27.76
CA ASP A 333 -12.41 -7.99 -28.97
C ASP A 333 -11.53 -6.74 -29.09
N GLU A 334 -12.09 -5.56 -28.78
CA GLU A 334 -11.37 -4.30 -28.75
C GLU A 334 -10.19 -4.34 -27.75
N LEU A 335 -10.41 -4.81 -26.54
CA LEU A 335 -9.35 -4.91 -25.51
C LEU A 335 -8.34 -6.02 -25.84
N ARG A 336 -8.79 -7.12 -26.42
CA ARG A 336 -7.89 -8.19 -26.87
C ARG A 336 -6.96 -7.72 -27.98
N ASP A 337 -7.47 -7.03 -28.98
CA ASP A 337 -6.68 -6.56 -30.11
C ASP A 337 -5.67 -5.50 -29.62
N PHE A 338 -6.09 -4.57 -28.76
CA PHE A 338 -5.19 -3.61 -28.13
C PHE A 338 -4.08 -4.29 -27.32
N ALA A 339 -4.43 -5.35 -26.57
CA ALA A 339 -3.45 -6.09 -25.79
C ALA A 339 -2.45 -6.87 -26.69
N LYS A 340 -2.93 -7.52 -27.77
CA LYS A 340 -2.10 -8.29 -28.70
C LYS A 340 -1.07 -7.45 -29.48
N GLU A 341 -1.33 -6.15 -29.65
CA GLU A 341 -0.34 -5.25 -30.24
C GLU A 341 0.91 -5.06 -29.36
N ARG A 342 0.80 -5.34 -28.08
CA ARG A 342 1.83 -5.03 -27.05
C ARG A 342 2.29 -6.23 -26.25
N LEU A 343 1.49 -7.29 -26.21
CA LEU A 343 1.72 -8.51 -25.43
C LEU A 343 1.55 -9.75 -26.30
N PRO A 344 2.16 -10.89 -25.91
CA PRO A 344 1.88 -12.16 -26.53
C PRO A 344 0.38 -12.50 -26.51
N ALA A 345 -0.14 -13.07 -27.59
CA ALA A 345 -1.58 -13.32 -27.75
C ALA A 345 -2.21 -14.16 -26.60
N TYR A 346 -1.43 -15.03 -25.96
CA TYR A 346 -1.91 -15.84 -24.83
C TYR A 346 -2.14 -15.03 -23.58
N ALA A 347 -1.53 -13.83 -23.44
CA ALA A 347 -1.70 -12.93 -22.28
C ALA A 347 -2.95 -12.04 -22.43
N ALA A 348 -3.45 -11.86 -23.65
CA ALA A 348 -4.65 -11.06 -23.89
C ALA A 348 -5.86 -11.62 -23.13
N PRO A 349 -6.76 -10.75 -22.60
CA PRO A 349 -7.91 -11.20 -21.82
C PRO A 349 -8.81 -12.11 -22.63
N ARG A 350 -9.36 -13.14 -21.97
CA ARG A 350 -10.36 -14.05 -22.56
C ARG A 350 -11.78 -13.70 -22.17
N ALA A 351 -11.93 -12.90 -21.13
CA ALA A 351 -13.21 -12.35 -20.70
C ALA A 351 -13.03 -10.91 -20.22
N VAL A 352 -14.10 -10.12 -20.36
CA VAL A 352 -14.20 -8.75 -19.85
C VAL A 352 -15.46 -8.65 -19.01
N GLU A 353 -15.32 -8.05 -17.85
CA GLU A 353 -16.42 -7.72 -16.96
C GLU A 353 -16.46 -6.21 -16.79
N LEU A 354 -17.58 -5.58 -17.19
CA LEU A 354 -17.76 -4.16 -16.98
C LEU A 354 -18.38 -3.89 -15.62
N VAL A 355 -17.78 -2.97 -14.88
CA VAL A 355 -18.22 -2.58 -13.54
C VAL A 355 -18.29 -1.05 -13.43
N SER A 356 -19.15 -0.55 -12.56
CA SER A 356 -19.21 0.89 -12.28
C SER A 356 -18.04 1.37 -11.42
N GLN A 357 -17.47 0.46 -10.60
CA GLN A 357 -16.29 0.72 -9.78
C GLN A 357 -15.58 -0.59 -9.43
N ILE A 358 -14.27 -0.53 -9.22
CA ILE A 358 -13.50 -1.66 -8.69
C ILE A 358 -13.85 -1.83 -7.19
N PRO A 359 -14.21 -3.05 -6.73
CA PRO A 359 -14.36 -3.34 -5.30
C PRO A 359 -13.06 -3.07 -4.54
N LEU A 360 -13.15 -2.38 -3.41
CA LEU A 360 -11.99 -1.98 -2.62
C LEU A 360 -12.09 -2.49 -1.19
N LEU A 361 -10.94 -2.82 -0.62
CA LEU A 361 -10.75 -3.04 0.81
C LEU A 361 -10.78 -1.69 1.57
N PRO A 362 -10.98 -1.69 2.90
CA PRO A 362 -10.97 -0.46 3.71
C PRO A 362 -9.70 0.40 3.57
N ASN A 363 -8.57 -0.21 3.21
CA ASN A 363 -7.30 0.48 2.96
C ASN A 363 -7.17 1.06 1.54
N GLY A 364 -8.24 0.99 0.73
CA GLY A 364 -8.28 1.54 -0.63
C GLY A 364 -7.63 0.67 -1.71
N LYS A 365 -7.15 -0.54 -1.37
CA LYS A 365 -6.63 -1.50 -2.35
C LYS A 365 -7.77 -2.31 -2.98
N PRO A 366 -7.61 -2.77 -4.25
CA PRO A 366 -8.56 -3.70 -4.86
C PRO A 366 -8.81 -4.94 -3.98
N ASP A 367 -10.07 -5.32 -3.82
CA ASP A 367 -10.44 -6.58 -3.16
C ASP A 367 -10.29 -7.73 -4.15
N MET A 368 -9.09 -8.31 -4.19
CA MET A 368 -8.75 -9.39 -5.10
C MET A 368 -9.57 -10.66 -4.86
N VAL A 369 -10.01 -10.90 -3.62
CA VAL A 369 -10.85 -12.05 -3.27
C VAL A 369 -12.24 -11.87 -3.88
N ALA A 370 -12.85 -10.72 -3.68
CA ALA A 370 -14.14 -10.39 -4.29
C ALA A 370 -14.05 -10.44 -5.82
N LEU A 371 -12.97 -9.90 -6.41
CA LEU A 371 -12.78 -9.85 -7.87
C LEU A 371 -12.60 -11.24 -8.50
N LYS A 372 -11.86 -12.15 -7.84
CA LYS A 372 -11.65 -13.53 -8.32
C LYS A 372 -12.93 -14.39 -8.22
N ASN A 373 -13.78 -14.13 -7.22
CA ASN A 373 -14.97 -14.93 -6.91
C ASN A 373 -16.28 -14.38 -7.54
N ARG A 374 -16.23 -13.33 -8.35
CA ARG A 374 -17.41 -12.86 -9.11
C ARG A 374 -17.74 -13.87 -10.21
N ASN A 375 -19.02 -14.25 -10.29
CA ASN A 375 -19.58 -15.12 -11.31
C ASN A 375 -20.02 -14.31 -12.54
#